data_bb57aa26672c430206a56d187c293fb1
#
_entry.id   bb57aa26672c430206a56d187c293fb1
#
_cell.length_a   1.000
_cell.length_b   1.000
_cell.length_c   1.000
_cell.angle_alpha   90.00
_cell.angle_beta   90.00
_cell.angle_gamma   90.00
#
_symmetry.space_group_name_H-M   'P 1'
#
loop_
_entity.id
_entity.type
_entity.pdbx_description
1 polymer ?
#
loop_
_entity_poly.entity_id
_entity_poly.type
_entity_poly.pdbx_seq_one_letter_code
_entity_poly.pdbx_strand_id
1 'polypeptide(L)'
;SQVGHPTLSPDDNILIFASDMPGGFGGKDLWYVEAVDGSFAGSIPQNLGSAINTAGDDMFPHYRDNGDLYWSTNGREGLGSLDIWKAEGREGKLAFAEPMALPYPLNSSSDDFAIAFRDGAEEGMFTSNRMGGKGADDLYSFKLPPLEFCYQAYVFDYDTGMPLSGVTLTLASDDGSSNVFTTDSDGELS
;
A
#
# COMPACT_ATOMS: atom_id res chain seq x y z
N SER A 1 17.25 -14.67 -18.95
CA SER A 1 16.18 -14.02 -18.19
C SER A 1 16.37 -12.51 -18.21
N GLN A 2 15.25 -11.79 -18.21
CA GLN A 2 15.21 -10.34 -18.08
C GLN A 2 15.10 -10.00 -16.59
N VAL A 3 15.76 -8.92 -16.18
CA VAL A 3 15.70 -8.41 -14.80
C VAL A 3 15.51 -6.89 -14.88
N GLY A 4 14.61 -6.35 -14.09
CA GLY A 4 14.34 -4.91 -14.08
C GLY A 4 13.48 -4.45 -12.92
N HIS A 5 13.14 -3.17 -12.94
CA HIS A 5 12.25 -2.51 -11.99
C HIS A 5 12.69 -2.72 -10.51
N PRO A 6 13.92 -2.34 -10.13
CA PRO A 6 14.39 -2.55 -8.77
C PRO A 6 13.77 -1.56 -7.78
N THR A 7 13.55 -2.01 -6.54
CA THR A 7 13.28 -1.16 -5.37
C THR A 7 14.02 -1.72 -4.16
N LEU A 8 14.45 -0.83 -3.26
CA LEU A 8 15.11 -1.21 -2.02
C LEU A 8 14.11 -1.16 -0.85
N SER A 9 14.37 -1.97 0.18
CA SER A 9 13.72 -1.80 1.47
C SER A 9 14.22 -0.53 2.16
N PRO A 10 13.45 0.02 3.13
CA PRO A 10 13.83 1.25 3.84
C PRO A 10 15.19 1.18 4.57
N ASP A 11 15.61 -0.02 4.92
CA ASP A 11 16.88 -0.29 5.59
C ASP A 11 18.02 -0.69 4.62
N ASP A 12 17.79 -0.60 3.31
CA ASP A 12 18.70 -0.96 2.22
C ASP A 12 19.20 -2.42 2.24
N ASN A 13 18.56 -3.30 3.02
CA ASN A 13 18.99 -4.69 3.17
C ASN A 13 18.28 -5.67 2.24
N ILE A 14 17.20 -5.26 1.58
CA ILE A 14 16.44 -6.08 0.63
C ILE A 14 16.31 -5.32 -0.69
N LEU A 15 16.65 -5.99 -1.77
CA LEU A 15 16.40 -5.52 -3.13
C LEU A 15 15.30 -6.39 -3.75
N ILE A 16 14.16 -5.78 -4.05
CA ILE A 16 13.05 -6.41 -4.78
C ILE A 16 13.14 -6.01 -6.25
N PHE A 17 12.87 -6.93 -7.17
CA PHE A 17 12.93 -6.70 -8.61
C PHE A 17 12.01 -7.65 -9.37
N ALA A 18 11.68 -7.30 -10.60
CA ALA A 18 10.90 -8.15 -11.50
C ALA A 18 11.82 -8.98 -12.40
N SER A 19 11.49 -10.27 -12.60
CA SER A 19 12.24 -11.14 -13.51
C SER A 19 11.39 -12.31 -14.03
N ASP A 20 11.69 -12.73 -15.27
CA ASP A 20 11.20 -13.95 -15.92
C ASP A 20 12.10 -15.17 -15.67
N MET A 21 12.88 -15.17 -14.58
CA MET A 21 13.75 -16.29 -14.28
C MET A 21 12.97 -17.57 -13.96
N PRO A 22 13.52 -18.75 -14.26
CA PRO A 22 12.85 -20.03 -13.99
C PRO A 22 12.52 -20.23 -12.51
N GLY A 23 11.35 -20.81 -12.24
CA GLY A 23 10.88 -21.10 -10.89
C GLY A 23 9.86 -20.09 -10.37
N GLY A 24 9.39 -19.18 -11.21
CA GLY A 24 8.27 -18.27 -10.92
C GLY A 24 6.89 -18.90 -11.12
N PHE A 25 5.86 -18.09 -10.95
CA PHE A 25 4.44 -18.48 -11.08
C PHE A 25 3.85 -18.13 -12.43
N GLY A 26 4.40 -17.10 -13.10
CA GLY A 26 3.84 -16.58 -14.34
C GLY A 26 4.88 -16.10 -15.36
N GLY A 27 4.59 -14.98 -15.99
CA GLY A 27 5.48 -14.34 -16.96
C GLY A 27 6.68 -13.71 -16.27
N LYS A 28 6.50 -12.52 -15.69
CA LYS A 28 7.45 -11.89 -14.79
C LYS A 28 6.91 -11.95 -13.37
N ASP A 29 7.76 -12.34 -12.45
CA ASP A 29 7.45 -12.37 -11.02
C ASP A 29 8.32 -11.35 -10.28
N LEU A 30 7.88 -10.98 -9.09
CA LEU A 30 8.68 -10.25 -8.12
C LEU A 30 9.56 -11.21 -7.33
N TRP A 31 10.84 -10.90 -7.34
CA TRP A 31 11.90 -11.62 -6.65
C TRP A 31 12.61 -10.67 -5.70
N TYR A 32 13.31 -11.22 -4.73
CA TYR A 32 14.15 -10.43 -3.85
C TYR A 32 15.50 -11.10 -3.59
N VAL A 33 16.47 -10.29 -3.23
CA VAL A 33 17.75 -10.70 -2.66
C VAL A 33 17.99 -9.92 -1.37
N GLU A 34 18.74 -10.54 -0.47
CA GLU A 34 19.14 -9.94 0.79
C GLU A 34 20.61 -9.55 0.75
N ALA A 35 20.93 -8.40 1.32
CA ALA A 35 22.30 -7.98 1.51
C ALA A 35 22.98 -8.87 2.57
N VAL A 36 24.19 -9.28 2.26
CA VAL A 36 25.10 -9.93 3.19
C VAL A 36 26.31 -9.02 3.36
N ASP A 37 26.57 -8.60 4.59
CA ASP A 37 27.62 -7.63 4.92
C ASP A 37 27.54 -6.34 4.08
N GLY A 38 26.30 -5.85 3.87
CA GLY A 38 26.02 -4.63 3.11
C GLY A 38 26.17 -4.77 1.59
N SER A 39 26.21 -5.98 1.05
CA SER A 39 26.34 -6.25 -0.38
C SER A 39 25.31 -7.27 -0.87
N PHE A 40 24.74 -7.04 -2.05
CA PHE A 40 23.90 -8.02 -2.74
C PHE A 40 24.69 -8.98 -3.63
N ALA A 41 26.02 -8.80 -3.74
CA ALA A 41 26.86 -9.64 -4.58
C ALA A 41 26.90 -11.07 -4.07
N GLY A 42 26.51 -12.03 -4.92
CA GLY A 42 26.46 -13.45 -4.57
C GLY A 42 25.21 -13.89 -3.81
N SER A 43 24.28 -12.99 -3.50
CA SER A 43 22.99 -13.34 -2.92
C SER A 43 22.15 -14.16 -3.92
N ILE A 44 21.43 -15.14 -3.41
CA ILE A 44 20.56 -16.01 -4.22
C ILE A 44 19.16 -15.40 -4.26
N PRO A 45 18.60 -15.11 -5.46
CA PRO A 45 17.25 -14.62 -5.60
C PRO A 45 16.22 -15.60 -5.03
N GLN A 46 15.23 -15.05 -4.31
CA GLN A 46 14.09 -15.77 -3.80
C GLN A 46 12.80 -15.16 -4.36
N ASN A 47 11.83 -16.00 -4.72
CA ASN A 47 10.55 -15.54 -5.21
C ASN A 47 9.67 -15.04 -4.04
N LEU A 48 8.94 -13.93 -4.21
CA LEU A 48 8.04 -13.39 -3.18
C LEU A 48 6.81 -14.29 -2.91
N GLY A 49 6.61 -15.32 -3.72
CA GLY A 49 5.56 -16.32 -3.50
C GLY A 49 4.21 -15.94 -4.10
N SER A 50 3.28 -16.92 -4.08
CA SER A 50 1.96 -16.83 -4.73
C SER A 50 0.97 -15.87 -4.06
N ALA A 51 1.28 -15.36 -2.86
CA ALA A 51 0.48 -14.31 -2.27
C ALA A 51 0.64 -12.97 -3.03
N ILE A 52 1.82 -12.73 -3.58
CA ILE A 52 2.16 -11.53 -4.35
C ILE A 52 2.13 -11.85 -5.85
N ASN A 53 2.86 -12.86 -6.29
CA ASN A 53 3.02 -13.20 -7.70
C ASN A 53 1.84 -14.01 -8.25
N THR A 54 1.57 -13.86 -9.53
CA THR A 54 0.42 -14.41 -10.25
C THR A 54 0.86 -15.25 -11.46
N ALA A 55 -0.11 -15.78 -12.21
CA ALA A 55 0.17 -16.42 -13.50
C ALA A 55 0.43 -15.41 -14.64
N GLY A 56 0.23 -14.12 -14.40
CA GLY A 56 0.50 -13.04 -15.34
C GLY A 56 1.91 -12.47 -15.19
N ASP A 57 2.03 -11.19 -15.48
CA ASP A 57 3.22 -10.40 -15.22
C ASP A 57 3.02 -9.59 -13.94
N ASP A 58 3.95 -9.71 -12.99
CA ASP A 58 4.05 -8.92 -11.77
C ASP A 58 5.30 -8.06 -11.85
N MET A 59 5.14 -6.73 -11.91
CA MET A 59 6.19 -5.79 -12.30
C MET A 59 6.13 -4.49 -11.51
N PHE A 60 7.17 -3.66 -11.66
CA PHE A 60 7.26 -2.31 -11.10
C PHE A 60 7.01 -2.26 -9.59
N PRO A 61 7.72 -3.07 -8.78
CA PRO A 61 7.58 -2.98 -7.34
C PRO A 61 8.06 -1.64 -6.80
N HIS A 62 7.35 -1.14 -5.79
CA HIS A 62 7.74 0.01 -4.99
C HIS A 62 7.51 -0.31 -3.51
N TYR A 63 8.60 -0.42 -2.75
CA TYR A 63 8.56 -0.76 -1.33
C TYR A 63 8.71 0.53 -0.52
N ARG A 64 7.68 0.88 0.26
CA ARG A 64 7.62 2.12 1.03
C ARG A 64 8.25 1.99 2.41
N ASP A 65 8.58 3.15 3.00
CA ASP A 65 9.16 3.26 4.35
C ASP A 65 8.25 2.70 5.45
N ASN A 66 6.94 2.72 5.25
CA ASN A 66 5.97 2.12 6.16
C ASN A 66 5.83 0.60 6.02
N GLY A 67 6.60 -0.03 5.15
CA GLY A 67 6.58 -1.46 4.89
C GLY A 67 5.56 -1.92 3.84
N ASP A 68 4.78 -1.02 3.25
CA ASP A 68 3.83 -1.36 2.20
C ASP A 68 4.54 -1.66 0.88
N LEU A 69 4.11 -2.72 0.21
CA LEU A 69 4.56 -3.05 -1.15
C LEU A 69 3.48 -2.68 -2.15
N TYR A 70 3.86 -1.90 -3.15
CA TYR A 70 3.05 -1.61 -4.33
C TYR A 70 3.70 -2.28 -5.54
N TRP A 71 2.89 -2.78 -6.47
CA TRP A 71 3.37 -3.31 -7.75
C TRP A 71 2.25 -3.26 -8.77
N SER A 72 2.56 -3.58 -10.02
CA SER A 72 1.56 -3.65 -11.08
C SER A 72 1.48 -5.07 -11.63
N THR A 73 0.26 -5.55 -11.83
CA THR A 73 0.02 -6.91 -12.34
C THR A 73 -1.16 -6.95 -13.31
N ASN A 74 -1.06 -7.85 -14.28
CA ASN A 74 -2.17 -8.23 -15.17
C ASN A 74 -2.70 -9.65 -14.86
N GLY A 75 -2.23 -10.27 -13.79
CA GLY A 75 -2.63 -11.62 -13.39
C GLY A 75 -3.75 -11.67 -12.36
N ARG A 76 -4.31 -10.51 -11.95
CA ARG A 76 -5.45 -10.38 -11.04
C ARG A 76 -6.59 -9.64 -11.70
N GLU A 77 -7.81 -9.88 -11.23
CA GLU A 77 -8.97 -9.11 -11.70
C GLU A 77 -8.88 -7.65 -11.24
N GLY A 78 -8.86 -6.73 -12.19
CA GLY A 78 -8.73 -5.30 -11.99
C GLY A 78 -9.65 -4.50 -12.90
N LEU A 79 -9.33 -3.24 -13.13
CA LEU A 79 -10.08 -2.33 -14.01
C LEU A 79 -9.53 -2.32 -15.43
N GLY A 80 -8.21 -2.47 -15.57
CA GLY A 80 -7.47 -2.47 -16.83
C GLY A 80 -6.79 -3.80 -17.13
N SER A 81 -5.72 -3.74 -17.91
CA SER A 81 -4.82 -4.89 -18.15
C SER A 81 -3.74 -4.93 -17.07
N LEU A 82 -2.89 -3.90 -16.99
CA LEU A 82 -2.01 -3.70 -15.85
C LEU A 82 -2.67 -2.76 -14.85
N ASP A 83 -2.85 -3.23 -13.63
CA ASP A 83 -3.37 -2.44 -12.51
C ASP A 83 -2.37 -2.41 -11.37
N ILE A 84 -2.37 -1.30 -10.62
CA ILE A 84 -1.55 -1.10 -9.44
C ILE A 84 -2.23 -1.77 -8.24
N TRP A 85 -1.48 -2.62 -7.56
CA TRP A 85 -1.89 -3.33 -6.35
C TRP A 85 -1.04 -2.89 -5.16
N LYS A 86 -1.60 -3.04 -3.99
CA LYS A 86 -0.97 -2.77 -2.69
C LYS A 86 -1.10 -3.98 -1.79
N ALA A 87 -0.03 -4.29 -1.06
CA ALA A 87 -0.07 -5.18 0.10
C ALA A 87 0.52 -4.45 1.30
N GLU A 88 -0.27 -4.32 2.37
CA GLU A 88 0.18 -3.63 3.59
C GLU A 88 1.22 -4.44 4.31
N GLY A 89 2.29 -3.76 4.74
CA GLY A 89 3.33 -4.35 5.55
C GLY A 89 2.80 -4.83 6.91
N ARG A 90 3.32 -5.98 7.36
CA ARG A 90 3.03 -6.55 8.67
C ARG A 90 4.33 -6.75 9.44
N GLU A 91 4.21 -7.00 10.73
CA GLU A 91 5.38 -7.37 11.54
C GLU A 91 6.04 -8.63 10.98
N GLY A 92 7.33 -8.51 10.71
CA GLY A 92 8.13 -9.57 10.11
C GLY A 92 8.71 -9.18 8.75
N LYS A 93 9.72 -9.92 8.33
CA LYS A 93 10.44 -9.65 7.10
C LYS A 93 9.61 -10.06 5.88
N LEU A 94 9.37 -9.13 4.96
CA LEU A 94 8.57 -9.34 3.77
C LEU A 94 7.21 -10.00 4.06
N ALA A 95 6.64 -9.68 5.24
CA ALA A 95 5.32 -10.12 5.64
C ALA A 95 4.29 -9.08 5.19
N PHE A 96 3.29 -9.52 4.42
CA PHE A 96 2.29 -8.65 3.83
C PHE A 96 0.88 -9.12 4.16
N ALA A 97 -0.05 -8.17 4.22
CA ALA A 97 -1.48 -8.44 4.23
C ALA A 97 -1.94 -8.96 2.86
N GLU A 98 -3.21 -9.40 2.79
CA GLU A 98 -3.85 -9.76 1.51
C GLU A 98 -3.80 -8.56 0.56
N PRO A 99 -3.32 -8.76 -0.68
CA PRO A 99 -3.25 -7.70 -1.68
C PRO A 99 -4.61 -7.12 -2.06
N MET A 100 -4.64 -5.81 -2.30
CA MET A 100 -5.81 -5.10 -2.80
C MET A 100 -5.46 -4.24 -4.02
N ALA A 101 -6.36 -4.18 -5.00
CA ALA A 101 -6.23 -3.24 -6.11
C ALA A 101 -6.45 -1.81 -5.62
N LEU A 102 -5.64 -0.86 -6.12
CA LEU A 102 -5.93 0.54 -5.86
C LEU A 102 -7.22 0.96 -6.61
N PRO A 103 -8.05 1.80 -5.98
CA PRO A 103 -9.29 2.25 -6.61
C PRO A 103 -9.03 3.27 -7.72
N TYR A 104 -10.06 3.52 -8.54
CA TYR A 104 -10.10 4.71 -9.37
C TYR A 104 -9.97 5.98 -8.50
N PRO A 105 -9.21 7.01 -8.90
CA PRO A 105 -8.63 7.22 -10.24
C PRO A 105 -7.19 6.71 -10.42
N LEU A 106 -6.58 6.04 -9.45
CA LEU A 106 -5.22 5.49 -9.61
C LEU A 106 -5.23 4.38 -10.64
N ASN A 107 -6.09 3.39 -10.51
CA ASN A 107 -6.38 2.44 -11.58
C ASN A 107 -7.53 2.93 -12.46
N SER A 108 -7.51 2.54 -13.73
CA SER A 108 -8.50 2.87 -14.75
C SER A 108 -8.75 1.65 -15.67
N SER A 109 -9.55 1.82 -16.72
CA SER A 109 -9.72 0.78 -17.75
C SER A 109 -8.54 0.63 -18.72
N SER A 110 -7.45 1.33 -18.46
CA SER A 110 -6.19 1.31 -19.21
C SER A 110 -5.10 0.61 -18.40
N ASP A 111 -3.87 0.55 -18.91
CA ASP A 111 -2.73 0.09 -18.12
C ASP A 111 -2.30 1.22 -17.16
N ASP A 112 -2.22 0.89 -15.88
CA ASP A 112 -1.78 1.77 -14.82
C ASP A 112 -0.64 1.09 -14.06
N PHE A 113 0.55 1.72 -14.03
CA PHE A 113 1.75 1.04 -13.54
C PHE A 113 2.82 1.98 -13.00
N ALA A 114 3.86 1.38 -12.38
CA ALA A 114 5.06 2.05 -11.91
C ALA A 114 4.77 3.22 -10.95
N ILE A 115 3.91 2.96 -9.94
CA ILE A 115 3.66 3.96 -8.90
C ILE A 115 4.92 4.19 -8.06
N ALA A 116 5.20 5.45 -7.76
CA ALA A 116 6.25 5.85 -6.84
C ALA A 116 5.77 6.99 -5.96
N PHE A 117 6.02 6.88 -4.66
CA PHE A 117 5.70 7.92 -3.69
C PHE A 117 6.90 8.82 -3.44
N ARG A 118 6.64 10.06 -3.09
CA ARG A 118 7.64 10.95 -2.53
C ARG A 118 7.91 10.56 -1.07
N ASP A 119 9.17 10.56 -0.67
CA ASP A 119 9.57 10.17 0.69
C ASP A 119 8.76 10.92 1.75
N GLY A 120 8.20 10.15 2.70
CA GLY A 120 7.42 10.68 3.82
C GLY A 120 6.11 11.36 3.44
N ALA A 121 5.59 11.18 2.21
CA ALA A 121 4.37 11.84 1.76
C ALA A 121 3.36 10.87 1.12
N GLU A 122 2.08 11.23 1.23
CA GLU A 122 0.96 10.54 0.58
C GLU A 122 0.67 11.15 -0.81
N GLU A 123 1.75 11.44 -1.56
CA GLU A 123 1.69 11.93 -2.93
C GLU A 123 2.83 11.35 -3.75
N GLY A 124 2.67 11.30 -5.06
CA GLY A 124 3.66 10.72 -5.94
C GLY A 124 3.28 10.79 -7.40
N MET A 125 3.80 9.84 -8.16
CA MET A 125 3.56 9.72 -9.60
C MET A 125 3.32 8.25 -9.96
N PHE A 126 2.61 8.02 -11.05
CA PHE A 126 2.45 6.72 -11.70
C PHE A 126 2.40 6.90 -13.20
N THR A 127 2.54 5.82 -13.92
CA THR A 127 2.46 5.79 -15.38
C THR A 127 1.12 5.23 -15.83
N SER A 128 0.53 5.80 -16.88
CA SER A 128 -0.71 5.29 -17.47
C SER A 128 -0.79 5.58 -18.96
N ASN A 129 -1.40 4.66 -19.71
CA ASN A 129 -1.75 4.85 -21.11
C ASN A 129 -3.22 5.26 -21.31
N ARG A 130 -3.86 5.81 -20.26
CA ARG A 130 -5.26 6.25 -20.31
C ARG A 130 -5.51 7.36 -21.32
N MET A 131 -6.72 7.39 -21.83
CA MET A 131 -7.12 8.43 -22.81
C MET A 131 -6.98 9.84 -22.20
N GLY A 132 -6.56 10.80 -23.06
CA GLY A 132 -6.39 12.20 -22.69
C GLY A 132 -4.95 12.58 -22.35
N GLY A 133 -4.02 11.64 -22.39
CA GLY A 133 -2.59 11.88 -22.30
C GLY A 133 -1.99 12.51 -23.56
N LYS A 134 -0.68 12.64 -23.59
CA LYS A 134 0.09 13.23 -24.72
C LYS A 134 0.84 12.18 -25.52
N GLY A 135 1.14 11.03 -24.93
CA GLY A 135 1.88 9.92 -25.50
C GLY A 135 1.11 8.60 -25.46
N ALA A 136 1.84 7.51 -25.65
CA ALA A 136 1.32 6.15 -25.41
C ALA A 136 1.23 5.91 -23.89
N ASP A 137 2.33 6.21 -23.20
CA ASP A 137 2.42 6.17 -21.74
C ASP A 137 2.76 7.58 -21.23
N ASP A 138 2.01 8.07 -20.25
CA ASP A 138 2.19 9.38 -19.66
C ASP A 138 2.36 9.26 -18.14
N LEU A 139 3.09 10.23 -17.55
CA LEU A 139 3.24 10.35 -16.11
C LEU A 139 2.12 11.19 -15.53
N TYR A 140 1.46 10.66 -14.52
CA TYR A 140 0.41 11.30 -13.75
C TYR A 140 0.86 11.50 -12.30
N SER A 141 0.61 12.68 -11.76
CA SER A 141 0.79 12.93 -10.33
C SER A 141 -0.49 12.60 -9.56
N PHE A 142 -0.32 12.14 -8.34
CA PHE A 142 -1.43 11.89 -7.43
C PHE A 142 -1.12 12.45 -6.04
N LYS A 143 -2.19 12.68 -5.28
CA LYS A 143 -2.15 12.95 -3.85
C LYS A 143 -3.31 12.20 -3.21
N LEU A 144 -2.99 11.33 -2.25
CA LEU A 144 -4.01 10.65 -1.46
C LEU A 144 -4.57 11.63 -0.43
N PRO A 145 -5.89 11.64 -0.22
CA PRO A 145 -6.46 12.44 0.85
C PRO A 145 -5.96 11.95 2.21
N PRO A 146 -5.88 12.83 3.20
CA PRO A 146 -5.62 12.41 4.56
C PRO A 146 -6.66 11.38 5.01
N LEU A 147 -6.23 10.40 5.79
CA LEU A 147 -7.17 9.48 6.44
C LEU A 147 -7.94 10.27 7.51
N GLU A 148 -9.23 10.44 7.28
CA GLU A 148 -10.14 11.03 8.26
C GLU A 148 -10.88 9.91 8.98
N PHE A 149 -10.71 9.85 10.30
CA PHE A 149 -11.44 8.92 11.14
C PHE A 149 -12.60 9.65 11.81
N CYS A 150 -13.83 9.19 11.55
CA CYS A 150 -15.00 9.67 12.26
C CYS A 150 -15.31 8.70 13.40
N TYR A 151 -15.27 9.21 14.62
CA TYR A 151 -15.69 8.46 15.82
C TYR A 151 -17.07 8.92 16.24
N GLN A 152 -17.94 7.96 16.49
CA GLN A 152 -19.23 8.19 17.10
C GLN A 152 -19.28 7.36 18.38
N ALA A 153 -19.54 8.01 19.51
CA ALA A 153 -19.62 7.32 20.78
C ALA A 153 -20.80 7.84 21.59
N TYR A 154 -21.39 6.94 22.37
CA TYR A 154 -22.51 7.20 23.26
C TYR A 154 -22.14 6.76 24.66
N VAL A 155 -22.50 7.56 25.66
CA VAL A 155 -22.26 7.25 27.08
C VAL A 155 -23.58 7.07 27.79
N PHE A 156 -23.72 5.92 28.42
CA PHE A 156 -24.90 5.53 29.16
C PHE A 156 -24.53 5.12 30.59
N ASP A 157 -25.47 5.35 31.50
CA ASP A 157 -25.41 4.75 32.86
C ASP A 157 -25.57 3.23 32.75
N TYR A 158 -24.67 2.49 33.34
CA TYR A 158 -24.62 1.03 33.21
C TYR A 158 -25.85 0.33 33.83
N ASP A 159 -26.37 0.85 34.96
CA ASP A 159 -27.46 0.20 35.71
C ASP A 159 -28.84 0.56 35.14
N THR A 160 -29.01 1.77 34.66
CA THR A 160 -30.29 2.29 34.19
C THR A 160 -30.45 2.28 32.67
N GLY A 161 -29.36 2.21 31.92
CA GLY A 161 -29.34 2.36 30.46
C GLY A 161 -29.70 3.76 29.98
N MET A 162 -29.74 4.76 30.85
CA MET A 162 -30.07 6.13 30.52
C MET A 162 -28.85 6.86 29.98
N PRO A 163 -29.00 7.76 28.94
CA PRO A 163 -27.88 8.54 28.44
C PRO A 163 -27.34 9.48 29.52
N LEU A 164 -26.03 9.65 29.54
CA LEU A 164 -25.34 10.53 30.48
C LEU A 164 -24.86 11.80 29.76
N SER A 165 -25.45 12.93 30.14
CA SER A 165 -25.08 14.24 29.66
C SER A 165 -23.94 14.85 30.47
N GLY A 166 -23.08 15.66 29.81
CA GLY A 166 -21.99 16.39 30.48
C GLY A 166 -20.81 15.53 30.88
N VAL A 167 -20.68 14.30 30.38
CA VAL A 167 -19.53 13.44 30.62
C VAL A 167 -18.40 13.88 29.69
N THR A 168 -17.23 14.13 30.27
CA THR A 168 -16.03 14.49 29.51
C THR A 168 -15.25 13.25 29.15
N LEU A 169 -14.98 13.07 27.84
CA LEU A 169 -14.12 12.03 27.29
C LEU A 169 -12.88 12.64 26.66
N THR A 170 -11.75 12.02 26.88
CA THR A 170 -10.50 12.41 26.23
C THR A 170 -10.07 11.30 25.28
N LEU A 171 -9.99 11.62 23.98
CA LEU A 171 -9.40 10.78 22.97
C LEU A 171 -7.92 11.13 22.85
N ALA A 172 -7.05 10.20 23.21
CA ALA A 172 -5.61 10.37 23.10
C ALA A 172 -5.07 9.56 21.93
N SER A 173 -4.17 10.14 21.15
CA SER A 173 -3.43 9.51 20.06
C SER A 173 -2.04 9.09 20.52
N ASP A 174 -1.46 8.09 19.86
CA ASP A 174 -0.11 7.58 20.15
C ASP A 174 1.00 8.63 19.88
N ASP A 175 0.70 9.66 19.09
CA ASP A 175 1.59 10.80 18.85
C ASP A 175 1.62 11.83 20.00
N GLY A 176 0.81 11.59 21.06
CA GLY A 176 0.68 12.46 22.22
C GLY A 176 -0.34 13.59 22.05
N SER A 177 -1.01 13.68 20.91
CA SER A 177 -2.14 14.61 20.75
C SER A 177 -3.38 14.10 21.51
N SER A 178 -4.24 15.01 21.94
CA SER A 178 -5.50 14.65 22.57
C SER A 178 -6.62 15.64 22.25
N ASN A 179 -7.82 15.10 22.07
CA ASN A 179 -9.04 15.86 21.91
C ASN A 179 -10.00 15.57 23.08
N VAL A 180 -10.67 16.59 23.57
CA VAL A 180 -11.62 16.51 24.68
C VAL A 180 -13.02 16.79 24.15
N PHE A 181 -13.93 15.89 24.43
CA PHE A 181 -15.33 15.97 23.99
C PHE A 181 -16.24 15.92 25.22
N THR A 182 -17.43 16.46 25.11
CA THR A 182 -18.44 16.42 26.17
C THR A 182 -19.74 15.85 25.60
N THR A 183 -20.40 14.97 26.34
CA THR A 183 -21.66 14.40 25.87
C THR A 183 -22.82 15.37 26.01
N ASP A 184 -23.74 15.35 25.04
CA ASP A 184 -25.00 16.06 25.04
C ASP A 184 -26.10 15.36 25.86
N SER A 185 -27.35 15.81 25.74
CA SER A 185 -28.49 15.22 26.46
C SER A 185 -28.81 13.77 26.11
N ASP A 186 -28.41 13.34 24.92
CA ASP A 186 -28.63 11.99 24.40
C ASP A 186 -27.42 11.07 24.65
N GLY A 187 -26.40 11.59 25.37
CA GLY A 187 -25.16 10.88 25.67
C GLY A 187 -24.19 10.80 24.48
N GLU A 188 -24.44 11.53 23.39
CA GLU A 188 -23.61 11.55 22.19
C GLU A 188 -22.46 12.55 22.34
N LEU A 189 -21.27 12.22 21.78
CA LEU A 189 -20.14 13.15 21.73
C LEU A 189 -20.39 14.28 20.75
N SER A 190 -20.15 15.51 21.19
CA SER A 190 -20.21 16.73 20.37
C SER A 190 -18.85 17.44 20.34
#